data_0f46afd2e1d646e6c459d227779f7d6c
#
_entry.id   0f46afd2e1d646e6c459d227779f7d6c
#
_cell.length_a   1.000
_cell.length_b   1.000
_cell.length_c   1.000
_cell.angle_alpha   90.00
_cell.angle_beta   90.00
_cell.angle_gamma   90.00
#
_symmetry.space_group_name_H-M   'P 1'
#
loop_
_entity.id
_entity.type
_entity.pdbx_description
1 polymer ?
#
loop_
_entity_poly.entity_id
_entity_poly.type
_entity_poly.pdbx_seq_one_letter_code
_entity_poly.pdbx_strand_id
1 'polypeptide(L)'
;MAGVPTCAAGCTWRPQTATRRSDLARPGTYLLALETDNRAESHLPAIRFNDYLKVEGLTPAIALRARTRRTDADGAENYSRHAKAIVQVGSVDPGQQIMVTRPIGLALEIVPEHSPLATPRGSSLPVRIFYHGKPLAGALVKLTDLARDAEPVEMRRSDASGRVVFAMPQRGSWLINVIWTRPQPRTSLTDFDTDFSSLSFNIPG
;
A
#
# COMPACT_ATOMS: atom_id res chain seq x y z
N MET A 1 -15.88 -6.78 20.56
CA MET A 1 -14.57 -7.39 20.21
C MET A 1 -14.84 -8.86 19.91
N ALA A 2 -14.86 -9.25 18.64
CA ALA A 2 -14.98 -10.66 18.25
C ALA A 2 -13.56 -11.18 18.04
N GLY A 3 -13.12 -12.10 18.89
CA GLY A 3 -11.81 -12.73 18.82
C GLY A 3 -11.64 -13.53 17.54
N VAL A 4 -10.48 -13.42 16.93
CA VAL A 4 -10.04 -14.25 15.80
C VAL A 4 -9.82 -15.66 16.35
N PRO A 5 -10.45 -16.72 15.78
CA PRO A 5 -10.21 -18.08 16.24
C PRO A 5 -8.80 -18.51 15.93
N THR A 6 -8.05 -18.93 16.93
CA THR A 6 -6.76 -19.63 16.81
C THR A 6 -6.98 -21.00 16.17
N CYS A 7 -6.39 -21.27 15.02
CA CYS A 7 -6.40 -22.57 14.38
C CYS A 7 -5.39 -23.52 15.04
N ALA A 8 -5.86 -24.58 15.68
CA ALA A 8 -5.05 -25.76 16.00
C ALA A 8 -4.84 -26.59 14.71
N ALA A 9 -3.73 -27.34 14.64
CA ALA A 9 -3.36 -28.15 13.49
C ALA A 9 -4.53 -29.02 12.98
N GLY A 10 -4.94 -28.81 11.73
CA GLY A 10 -6.03 -29.54 11.07
C GLY A 10 -7.27 -28.72 10.70
N CYS A 11 -7.33 -27.43 11.03
CA CYS A 11 -8.44 -26.56 10.67
C CYS A 11 -8.30 -26.04 9.23
N THR A 12 -9.20 -26.43 8.34
CA THR A 12 -9.39 -25.74 7.06
C THR A 12 -9.96 -24.36 7.36
N TRP A 13 -9.18 -23.32 7.07
CA TRP A 13 -9.62 -21.93 7.16
C TRP A 13 -10.83 -21.72 6.25
N ARG A 14 -11.99 -21.45 6.84
CA ARG A 14 -13.15 -20.92 6.11
C ARG A 14 -13.18 -19.42 6.35
N PRO A 15 -13.11 -18.58 5.32
CA PRO A 15 -13.30 -17.15 5.49
C PRO A 15 -14.72 -16.93 6.05
N GLN A 16 -14.80 -16.48 7.29
CA GLN A 16 -16.02 -15.86 7.76
C GLN A 16 -16.07 -14.47 7.14
N THR A 17 -16.75 -14.37 6.01
CA THR A 17 -17.15 -13.09 5.43
C THR A 17 -18.19 -12.48 6.38
N ALA A 18 -17.72 -11.77 7.38
CA ALA A 18 -18.53 -10.77 8.04
C ALA A 18 -18.70 -9.63 7.04
N THR A 19 -19.69 -9.74 6.16
CA THR A 19 -20.12 -8.62 5.31
C THR A 19 -20.75 -7.59 6.24
N ARG A 20 -19.94 -6.73 6.85
CA ARG A 20 -20.44 -5.47 7.37
C ARG A 20 -20.80 -4.63 6.15
N ARG A 21 -22.08 -4.54 5.83
CA ARG A 21 -22.61 -3.49 4.99
C ARG A 21 -22.33 -2.17 5.72
N SER A 22 -21.29 -1.47 5.31
CA SER A 22 -21.12 -0.07 5.66
C SER A 22 -22.17 0.67 4.84
N ASP A 23 -23.20 1.18 5.49
CA ASP A 23 -24.23 1.96 4.82
C ASP A 23 -23.67 3.36 4.53
N LEU A 24 -23.10 3.53 3.33
CA LEU A 24 -22.62 4.82 2.82
C LEU A 24 -23.80 5.65 2.25
N ALA A 25 -24.93 5.68 2.99
CA ALA A 25 -26.18 6.25 2.52
C ALA A 25 -26.18 7.78 2.49
N ARG A 26 -25.28 8.44 3.19
CA ARG A 26 -25.23 9.92 3.25
C ARG A 26 -24.25 10.46 2.20
N PRO A 27 -24.61 11.57 1.51
CA PRO A 27 -23.63 12.25 0.67
C PRO A 27 -22.40 12.66 1.49
N GLY A 28 -21.20 12.50 0.90
CA GLY A 28 -19.96 12.85 1.55
C GLY A 28 -18.76 12.09 0.99
N THR A 29 -17.58 12.47 1.45
CA THR A 29 -16.32 11.80 1.17
C THR A 29 -16.00 10.84 2.31
N TYR A 30 -15.73 9.59 1.98
CA TYR A 30 -15.37 8.53 2.92
C TYR A 30 -13.96 8.05 2.66
N LEU A 31 -13.20 7.85 3.74
CA LEU A 31 -11.92 7.16 3.71
C LEU A 31 -12.12 5.78 4.36
N LEU A 32 -12.13 4.73 3.54
CA LEU A 32 -12.15 3.36 4.02
C LEU A 32 -10.72 2.91 4.24
N ALA A 33 -10.47 2.17 5.33
CA ALA A 33 -9.16 1.63 5.64
C ALA A 33 -9.26 0.16 6.05
N LEU A 34 -8.29 -0.63 5.61
CA LEU A 34 -8.08 -2.02 5.98
C LEU A 34 -6.63 -2.19 6.41
N GLU A 35 -6.44 -2.81 7.56
CA GLU A 35 -5.13 -3.24 8.04
C GLU A 35 -5.18 -4.71 8.42
N THR A 36 -4.15 -5.48 8.04
CA THR A 36 -3.96 -6.86 8.48
C THR A 36 -2.77 -6.94 9.42
N ASP A 37 -2.69 -8.03 10.20
CA ASP A 37 -1.46 -8.36 10.90
C ASP A 37 -0.38 -8.90 9.91
N ASN A 38 0.82 -9.14 10.42
CA ASN A 38 1.96 -9.65 9.66
C ASN A 38 2.18 -11.16 9.80
N ARG A 39 1.11 -11.95 10.03
CA ARG A 39 1.22 -13.40 10.18
C ARG A 39 1.18 -14.17 8.86
N ALA A 40 0.83 -13.51 7.78
CA ALA A 40 0.91 -14.11 6.46
C ALA A 40 2.37 -14.22 6.02
N GLU A 41 2.73 -15.35 5.40
CA GLU A 41 4.08 -15.63 4.95
C GLU A 41 4.11 -15.89 3.44
N SER A 42 5.23 -15.52 2.82
CA SER A 42 5.56 -15.82 1.44
C SER A 42 6.94 -16.43 1.37
N HIS A 43 7.06 -17.54 0.65
CA HIS A 43 8.32 -18.23 0.38
C HIS A 43 8.51 -18.36 -1.12
N LEU A 44 9.58 -17.79 -1.64
CA LEU A 44 9.87 -17.77 -3.07
C LEU A 44 11.26 -18.30 -3.37
N PRO A 45 11.41 -19.07 -4.46
CA PRO A 45 12.73 -19.43 -4.99
C PRO A 45 13.57 -18.18 -5.25
N ALA A 46 14.90 -18.30 -5.10
CA ALA A 46 15.86 -17.20 -5.19
C ALA A 46 15.62 -16.27 -6.39
N ILE A 47 15.42 -16.84 -7.58
CA ILE A 47 15.17 -16.07 -8.81
C ILE A 47 13.92 -15.21 -8.67
N ARG A 48 12.80 -15.82 -8.25
CA ARG A 48 11.51 -15.13 -8.11
C ARG A 48 11.57 -14.05 -7.03
N PHE A 49 12.22 -14.32 -5.91
CA PHE A 49 12.37 -13.35 -4.84
C PHE A 49 13.22 -12.15 -5.26
N ASN A 50 14.34 -12.39 -5.94
CA ASN A 50 15.18 -11.32 -6.45
C ASN A 50 14.48 -10.47 -7.52
N ASP A 51 13.70 -11.07 -8.40
CA ASP A 51 12.92 -10.34 -9.41
C ASP A 51 11.83 -9.50 -8.75
N TYR A 52 11.12 -10.06 -7.76
CA TYR A 52 10.17 -9.31 -6.94
C TYR A 52 10.82 -8.09 -6.29
N LEU A 53 11.96 -8.26 -5.61
CA LEU A 53 12.67 -7.15 -4.98
C LEU A 53 13.06 -6.05 -5.98
N LYS A 54 13.45 -6.43 -7.21
CA LYS A 54 13.80 -5.48 -8.29
C LYS A 54 12.58 -4.73 -8.80
N VAL A 55 11.50 -5.46 -9.13
CA VAL A 55 10.25 -4.90 -9.65
C VAL A 55 9.62 -3.93 -8.65
N GLU A 56 9.69 -4.27 -7.35
CA GLU A 56 9.18 -3.42 -6.28
C GLU A 56 10.19 -2.36 -5.81
N GLY A 57 11.37 -2.33 -6.41
CA GLY A 57 12.39 -1.32 -6.12
C GLY A 57 12.94 -1.36 -4.69
N LEU A 58 12.94 -2.52 -4.05
CA LEU A 58 13.35 -2.77 -2.67
C LEU A 58 14.88 -2.81 -2.55
N THR A 59 15.52 -1.72 -2.93
CA THR A 59 16.98 -1.61 -3.00
C THR A 59 17.71 -1.92 -1.69
N PRO A 60 17.20 -1.58 -0.48
CA PRO A 60 17.86 -1.97 0.76
C PRO A 60 17.91 -3.49 0.96
N ALA A 61 16.86 -4.23 0.59
CA ALA A 61 16.83 -5.69 0.68
C ALA A 61 17.77 -6.33 -0.35
N ILE A 62 17.81 -5.82 -1.58
CA ILE A 62 18.74 -6.26 -2.61
C ILE A 62 20.19 -6.09 -2.12
N ALA A 63 20.54 -4.92 -1.59
CA ALA A 63 21.87 -4.65 -1.07
C ALA A 63 22.22 -5.54 0.13
N LEU A 64 21.25 -5.82 1.01
CA LEU A 64 21.45 -6.72 2.15
C LEU A 64 21.75 -8.15 1.67
N ARG A 65 20.93 -8.69 0.74
CA ARG A 65 21.13 -10.04 0.20
C ARG A 65 22.49 -10.20 -0.47
N ALA A 66 22.91 -9.20 -1.26
CA ALA A 66 24.23 -9.17 -1.89
C ALA A 66 25.36 -9.16 -0.84
N ARG A 67 25.29 -8.27 0.16
CA ARG A 67 26.30 -8.14 1.23
C ARG A 67 26.40 -9.39 2.09
N THR A 68 25.30 -10.10 2.30
CA THR A 68 25.25 -11.33 3.10
C THR A 68 25.44 -12.60 2.28
N ARG A 69 25.73 -12.49 0.96
CA ARG A 69 25.90 -13.60 0.01
C ARG A 69 24.70 -14.55 -0.05
N ARG A 70 23.48 -13.98 0.03
CA ARG A 70 22.22 -14.74 -0.02
C ARG A 70 21.46 -14.56 -1.33
N THR A 71 22.09 -14.05 -2.36
CA THR A 71 21.45 -13.81 -3.66
C THR A 71 20.92 -15.11 -4.29
N ASP A 72 21.61 -16.23 -4.08
CA ASP A 72 21.24 -17.54 -4.63
C ASP A 72 20.40 -18.38 -3.65
N ALA A 73 20.11 -17.86 -2.47
CA ALA A 73 19.23 -18.53 -1.50
C ALA A 73 17.76 -18.09 -1.72
N ASP A 74 16.84 -19.01 -1.48
CA ASP A 74 15.43 -18.69 -1.43
C ASP A 74 15.15 -17.55 -0.45
N GLY A 75 14.07 -16.82 -0.66
CA GLY A 75 13.67 -15.72 0.18
C GLY A 75 12.32 -15.96 0.82
N ALA A 76 12.20 -15.54 2.08
CA ALA A 76 10.96 -15.63 2.83
C ALA A 76 10.64 -14.32 3.52
N GLU A 77 9.36 -13.96 3.55
CA GLU A 77 8.89 -12.77 4.23
C GLU A 77 7.59 -13.01 4.98
N ASN A 78 7.45 -12.38 6.14
CA ASN A 78 6.15 -12.10 6.72
C ASN A 78 5.60 -10.84 6.08
N TYR A 79 4.28 -10.72 5.95
CA TYR A 79 3.73 -9.51 5.37
C TYR A 79 2.39 -9.08 5.96
N SER A 80 2.18 -7.76 5.92
CA SER A 80 0.93 -7.07 6.26
C SER A 80 0.45 -6.20 5.11
N ARG A 81 -0.83 -5.85 5.14
CA ARG A 81 -1.48 -4.99 4.14
C ARG A 81 -2.15 -3.80 4.81
N HIS A 82 -1.96 -2.63 4.21
CA HIS A 82 -2.46 -1.33 4.67
C HIS A 82 -3.17 -0.65 3.50
N ALA A 83 -4.44 -0.97 3.28
CA ALA A 83 -5.18 -0.45 2.14
C ALA A 83 -6.08 0.70 2.54
N LYS A 84 -6.12 1.75 1.71
CA LYS A 84 -7.08 2.85 1.80
C LYS A 84 -7.86 3.00 0.51
N ALA A 85 -9.13 3.41 0.63
CA ALA A 85 -9.94 3.79 -0.52
C ALA A 85 -10.69 5.09 -0.24
N ILE A 86 -10.62 6.04 -1.18
CA ILE A 86 -11.41 7.26 -1.13
C ILE A 86 -12.69 7.01 -1.93
N VAL A 87 -13.83 7.07 -1.24
CA VAL A 87 -15.16 6.86 -1.83
C VAL A 87 -15.98 8.14 -1.72
N GLN A 88 -16.51 8.61 -2.85
CA GLN A 88 -17.42 9.75 -2.90
C GLN A 88 -18.85 9.28 -3.10
N VAL A 89 -19.76 9.76 -2.27
CA VAL A 89 -21.22 9.61 -2.43
C VAL A 89 -21.81 10.98 -2.69
N GLY A 90 -22.48 11.15 -3.82
CA GLY A 90 -23.02 12.45 -4.24
C GLY A 90 -21.94 13.45 -4.66
N SER A 91 -22.23 14.75 -4.49
CA SER A 91 -21.31 15.83 -4.86
C SER A 91 -20.11 15.94 -3.93
N VAL A 92 -18.97 16.38 -4.47
CA VAL A 92 -17.76 16.64 -3.69
C VAL A 92 -17.94 17.91 -2.86
N ASP A 93 -17.79 17.80 -1.55
CA ASP A 93 -17.76 18.93 -0.62
C ASP A 93 -16.29 19.29 -0.32
N PRO A 94 -15.81 20.48 -0.70
CA PRO A 94 -14.46 20.90 -0.41
C PRO A 94 -14.10 20.86 1.08
N GLY A 95 -15.05 21.12 1.97
CA GLY A 95 -14.83 21.10 3.42
C GLY A 95 -14.55 19.69 3.98
N GLN A 96 -15.00 18.64 3.31
CA GLN A 96 -14.81 17.26 3.74
C GLN A 96 -13.51 16.64 3.21
N GLN A 97 -12.78 17.32 2.32
CA GLN A 97 -11.57 16.79 1.71
C GLN A 97 -10.38 16.68 2.67
N ILE A 98 -10.44 17.39 3.80
CA ILE A 98 -9.35 17.41 4.79
C ILE A 98 -9.07 16.00 5.40
N MET A 99 -10.09 15.15 5.48
CA MET A 99 -9.93 13.81 6.06
C MET A 99 -9.05 12.89 5.20
N VAL A 100 -9.02 13.09 3.88
CA VAL A 100 -8.22 12.26 2.97
C VAL A 100 -6.76 12.72 2.89
N THR A 101 -6.46 13.93 3.39
CA THR A 101 -5.11 14.53 3.36
C THR A 101 -4.37 14.42 4.70
N ARG A 102 -4.90 13.64 5.64
CA ARG A 102 -4.29 13.41 6.96
C ARG A 102 -3.89 11.95 7.12
N PRO A 103 -2.75 11.67 7.77
CA PRO A 103 -2.42 10.33 8.20
C PRO A 103 -3.49 9.80 9.17
N ILE A 104 -3.79 8.51 9.07
CA ILE A 104 -4.69 7.79 9.99
C ILE A 104 -3.93 6.79 10.87
N GLY A 105 -2.61 6.67 10.68
CA GLY A 105 -1.72 5.91 11.54
C GLY A 105 -1.45 4.47 11.10
N LEU A 106 -1.65 4.13 9.81
CA LEU A 106 -1.22 2.83 9.28
C LEU A 106 0.30 2.71 9.29
N ALA A 107 0.82 1.47 9.45
CA ALA A 107 2.26 1.25 9.54
C ALA A 107 3.00 1.73 8.27
N LEU A 108 2.51 1.40 7.09
CA LEU A 108 2.95 1.99 5.82
C LEU A 108 1.77 2.74 5.22
N GLU A 109 1.90 4.04 5.01
CA GLU A 109 0.76 4.89 4.67
C GLU A 109 1.03 5.84 3.52
N ILE A 110 0.12 5.87 2.55
CA ILE A 110 0.09 6.82 1.44
C ILE A 110 -0.91 7.92 1.78
N VAL A 111 -0.45 9.18 1.81
CA VAL A 111 -1.29 10.34 2.16
C VAL A 111 -1.19 11.39 1.05
N PRO A 112 -2.26 11.67 0.30
CA PRO A 112 -2.24 12.75 -0.68
C PRO A 112 -2.17 14.11 0.03
N GLU A 113 -1.41 15.07 -0.54
CA GLU A 113 -1.35 16.44 -0.01
C GLU A 113 -2.60 17.24 -0.36
N HIS A 114 -3.27 16.84 -1.45
CA HIS A 114 -4.58 17.36 -1.86
C HIS A 114 -5.50 16.20 -2.23
N SER A 115 -6.79 16.36 -2.03
CA SER A 115 -7.74 15.34 -2.42
C SER A 115 -7.72 15.13 -3.94
N PRO A 116 -7.52 13.89 -4.43
CA PRO A 116 -7.61 13.60 -5.86
C PRO A 116 -8.98 13.96 -6.47
N LEU A 117 -10.03 13.97 -5.64
CA LEU A 117 -11.40 14.25 -6.06
C LEU A 117 -11.69 15.76 -6.25
N ALA A 118 -10.94 16.62 -5.54
CA ALA A 118 -11.07 18.07 -5.60
C ALA A 118 -9.96 18.76 -6.39
N THR A 119 -8.95 18.00 -6.85
CA THR A 119 -7.79 18.55 -7.55
C THR A 119 -8.13 18.80 -9.03
N PRO A 120 -7.87 19.99 -9.58
CA PRO A 120 -8.14 20.30 -10.97
C PRO A 120 -7.35 19.40 -11.94
N ARG A 121 -7.94 19.12 -13.11
CA ARG A 121 -7.25 18.41 -14.19
C ARG A 121 -6.04 19.20 -14.69
N GLY A 122 -4.99 18.48 -15.10
CA GLY A 122 -3.77 19.11 -15.59
C GLY A 122 -2.82 19.65 -14.52
N SER A 123 -3.21 19.51 -13.23
CA SER A 123 -2.33 19.79 -12.10
C SER A 123 -1.48 18.56 -11.73
N SER A 124 -0.78 18.62 -10.62
CA SER A 124 -0.04 17.50 -10.05
C SER A 124 -0.81 16.84 -8.91
N LEU A 125 -0.50 15.58 -8.65
CA LEU A 125 -0.97 14.79 -7.51
C LEU A 125 0.21 14.49 -6.58
N PRO A 126 0.54 15.40 -5.65
CA PRO A 126 1.55 15.13 -4.65
C PRO A 126 1.02 14.21 -3.55
N VAL A 127 1.81 13.21 -3.18
CA VAL A 127 1.53 12.29 -2.08
C VAL A 127 2.73 12.19 -1.16
N ARG A 128 2.51 11.88 0.10
CA ARG A 128 3.54 11.56 1.08
C ARG A 128 3.43 10.11 1.51
N ILE A 129 4.58 9.49 1.63
CA ILE A 129 4.72 8.13 2.13
C ILE A 129 5.25 8.20 3.55
N PHE A 130 4.52 7.59 4.47
CA PHE A 130 4.92 7.47 5.86
C PHE A 130 5.17 6.00 6.21
N TYR A 131 6.18 5.77 7.04
CA TYR A 131 6.47 4.48 7.62
C TYR A 131 6.57 4.62 9.14
N HIS A 132 5.65 3.97 9.87
CA HIS A 132 5.47 4.16 11.32
C HIS A 132 5.41 5.65 11.72
N GLY A 133 4.62 6.42 10.97
CA GLY A 133 4.40 7.85 11.19
C GLY A 133 5.57 8.78 10.81
N LYS A 134 6.67 8.24 10.26
CA LYS A 134 7.83 9.03 9.79
C LYS A 134 7.88 9.06 8.27
N PRO A 135 8.32 10.17 7.64
CA PRO A 135 8.54 10.22 6.21
C PRO A 135 9.46 9.09 5.74
N LEU A 136 9.05 8.38 4.67
CA LEU A 136 9.82 7.29 4.08
C LEU A 136 10.48 7.75 2.79
N ALA A 137 11.81 7.85 2.80
CA ALA A 137 12.61 8.20 1.64
C ALA A 137 13.00 6.97 0.80
N GLY A 138 13.09 7.15 -0.52
CA GLY A 138 13.63 6.16 -1.46
C GLY A 138 12.68 5.02 -1.83
N ALA A 139 11.45 5.00 -1.30
CA ALA A 139 10.45 3.99 -1.65
C ALA A 139 9.97 4.19 -3.10
N LEU A 140 9.85 3.10 -3.86
CA LEU A 140 9.26 3.12 -5.19
C LEU A 140 7.73 3.16 -5.05
N VAL A 141 7.12 4.22 -5.54
CA VAL A 141 5.67 4.43 -5.53
C VAL A 141 5.15 4.34 -6.95
N LYS A 142 4.11 3.59 -7.16
CA LYS A 142 3.54 3.28 -8.47
C LYS A 142 2.13 3.84 -8.56
N LEU A 143 1.78 4.41 -9.73
CA LEU A 143 0.44 4.84 -10.09
C LEU A 143 -0.08 3.94 -11.21
N THR A 144 -1.21 3.27 -11.01
CA THR A 144 -1.79 2.29 -11.93
C THR A 144 -3.23 2.67 -12.28
N ASP A 145 -3.56 2.53 -13.58
CA ASP A 145 -4.94 2.61 -14.09
C ASP A 145 -5.61 1.24 -13.93
N LEU A 146 -6.56 1.15 -13.00
CA LEU A 146 -7.25 -0.11 -12.70
C LEU A 146 -8.16 -0.60 -13.84
N ALA A 147 -8.52 0.26 -14.80
CA ALA A 147 -9.33 -0.15 -15.94
C ALA A 147 -8.52 -0.95 -16.98
N ARG A 148 -7.21 -0.83 -16.96
CA ARG A 148 -6.33 -1.47 -17.95
C ARG A 148 -5.63 -2.72 -17.43
N ASP A 149 -5.71 -2.99 -16.11
CA ASP A 149 -5.08 -4.13 -15.42
C ASP A 149 -3.66 -4.42 -15.94
N ALA A 150 -2.87 -3.37 -16.02
CA ALA A 150 -1.60 -3.36 -16.71
C ALA A 150 -0.47 -2.86 -15.78
N GLU A 151 0.70 -2.74 -16.37
CA GLU A 151 1.85 -2.11 -15.77
C GLU A 151 1.53 -0.70 -15.25
N PRO A 152 2.21 -0.24 -14.20
CA PRO A 152 2.04 1.12 -13.69
C PRO A 152 2.25 2.17 -14.80
N VAL A 153 1.37 3.14 -14.90
CA VAL A 153 1.50 4.23 -15.87
C VAL A 153 2.59 5.22 -15.48
N GLU A 154 2.89 5.30 -14.20
CA GLU A 154 3.96 6.15 -13.68
C GLU A 154 4.56 5.54 -12.42
N MET A 155 5.89 5.62 -12.29
CA MET A 155 6.64 5.17 -11.12
C MET A 155 7.60 6.27 -10.69
N ARG A 156 7.65 6.56 -9.39
CA ARG A 156 8.50 7.58 -8.78
C ARG A 156 9.09 7.09 -7.48
N ARG A 157 10.27 7.60 -7.12
CA ARG A 157 10.82 7.38 -5.78
C ARG A 157 10.51 8.56 -4.87
N SER A 158 10.16 8.24 -3.62
CA SER A 158 9.96 9.26 -2.61
C SER A 158 11.28 9.98 -2.27
N ASP A 159 11.20 11.28 -2.09
CA ASP A 159 12.32 12.14 -1.67
C ASP A 159 12.62 12.02 -0.16
N ALA A 160 13.55 12.82 0.34
CA ALA A 160 13.97 12.83 1.75
C ALA A 160 12.81 13.17 2.71
N SER A 161 11.77 13.85 2.23
CA SER A 161 10.56 14.17 2.99
C SER A 161 9.43 13.13 2.82
N GLY A 162 9.70 12.01 2.13
CA GLY A 162 8.72 10.99 1.79
C GLY A 162 7.79 11.41 0.66
N ARG A 163 8.05 12.53 -0.04
CA ARG A 163 7.15 13.11 -1.03
C ARG A 163 7.38 12.52 -2.42
N VAL A 164 6.29 12.28 -3.12
CA VAL A 164 6.23 11.88 -4.53
C VAL A 164 5.23 12.78 -5.25
N VAL A 165 5.51 13.13 -6.49
CA VAL A 165 4.59 13.93 -7.32
C VAL A 165 4.29 13.18 -8.60
N PHE A 166 3.02 12.86 -8.82
CA PHE A 166 2.50 12.30 -10.07
C PHE A 166 1.82 13.38 -10.91
N ALA A 167 1.69 13.15 -12.21
CA ALA A 167 0.73 13.89 -13.00
C ALA A 167 -0.69 13.54 -12.52
N MET A 168 -1.59 14.53 -12.45
CA MET A 168 -2.97 14.28 -12.04
C MET A 168 -3.64 13.33 -13.05
N PRO A 169 -4.15 12.17 -12.60
CA PRO A 169 -4.74 11.19 -13.49
C PRO A 169 -5.99 11.71 -14.19
N GLN A 170 -6.31 11.07 -15.31
CA GLN A 170 -7.55 11.29 -16.05
C GLN A 170 -8.73 10.62 -15.31
N ARG A 171 -9.93 10.67 -15.92
CA ARG A 171 -11.11 9.92 -15.46
C ARG A 171 -10.79 8.43 -15.31
N GLY A 172 -11.39 7.78 -14.32
CA GLY A 172 -11.24 6.35 -14.12
C GLY A 172 -10.89 5.98 -12.69
N SER A 173 -10.63 4.71 -12.50
CA SER A 173 -10.24 4.13 -11.21
C SER A 173 -8.73 3.97 -11.13
N TRP A 174 -8.15 4.49 -10.10
CA TRP A 174 -6.70 4.60 -9.93
C TRP A 174 -6.24 3.97 -8.63
N LEU A 175 -5.03 3.42 -8.67
CA LEU A 175 -4.34 2.85 -7.53
C LEU A 175 -2.95 3.47 -7.41
N ILE A 176 -2.64 3.99 -6.24
CA ILE A 176 -1.26 4.26 -5.83
C ILE A 176 -0.85 3.14 -4.90
N ASN A 177 0.30 2.52 -5.13
CA ASN A 177 0.83 1.50 -4.24
C ASN A 177 2.31 1.68 -3.96
N VAL A 178 2.73 1.20 -2.80
CA VAL A 178 4.12 1.17 -2.32
C VAL A 178 4.32 -0.08 -1.48
N ILE A 179 5.50 -0.68 -1.61
CA ILE A 179 5.92 -1.81 -0.77
C ILE A 179 7.20 -1.39 -0.05
N TRP A 180 7.30 -1.76 1.22
CA TRP A 180 8.50 -1.56 1.98
C TRP A 180 8.83 -2.79 2.82
N THR A 181 10.12 -3.10 2.95
CA THR A 181 10.57 -4.28 3.67
C THR A 181 11.69 -3.96 4.65
N ARG A 182 11.65 -4.63 5.78
CA ARG A 182 12.69 -4.60 6.82
C ARG A 182 13.31 -5.98 6.97
N PRO A 183 14.64 -6.06 7.18
CA PRO A 183 15.25 -7.33 7.51
C PRO A 183 14.79 -7.85 8.87
N GLN A 184 14.57 -9.14 8.96
CA GLN A 184 14.31 -9.83 10.21
C GLN A 184 15.63 -10.30 10.87
N PRO A 185 15.64 -10.53 12.19
CA PRO A 185 16.74 -11.18 12.87
C PRO A 185 17.03 -12.56 12.23
N ARG A 186 18.29 -12.98 12.23
CA ARG A 186 18.71 -14.29 11.66
C ARG A 186 18.06 -15.50 12.37
N THR A 187 17.51 -15.30 13.55
CA THR A 187 16.78 -16.32 14.31
C THR A 187 15.32 -16.45 13.89
N SER A 188 14.83 -15.59 13.01
CA SER A 188 13.47 -15.63 12.49
C SER A 188 13.33 -16.69 11.40
N LEU A 189 12.12 -17.21 11.22
CA LEU A 189 11.79 -18.16 10.14
C LEU A 189 11.79 -17.49 8.77
N THR A 190 11.60 -16.18 8.73
CA THR A 190 11.59 -15.37 7.50
C THR A 190 12.75 -14.39 7.48
N ASP A 191 13.17 -13.97 6.28
CA ASP A 191 14.28 -13.04 6.07
C ASP A 191 13.84 -11.58 6.27
N PHE A 192 12.57 -11.30 5.96
CA PHE A 192 12.04 -9.94 5.92
C PHE A 192 10.64 -9.86 6.53
N ASP A 193 10.32 -8.66 6.99
CA ASP A 193 8.98 -8.21 7.35
C ASP A 193 8.58 -7.12 6.37
N THR A 194 7.48 -7.34 5.63
CA THR A 194 7.11 -6.54 4.46
C THR A 194 5.73 -5.93 4.65
N ASP A 195 5.65 -4.63 4.43
CA ASP A 195 4.41 -3.87 4.45
C ASP A 195 4.00 -3.51 3.01
N PHE A 196 2.76 -3.82 2.64
CA PHE A 196 2.13 -3.44 1.39
C PHE A 196 1.12 -2.34 1.65
N SER A 197 1.28 -1.18 1.02
CA SER A 197 0.29 -0.11 1.16
C SER A 197 -0.31 0.28 -0.19
N SER A 198 -1.60 0.60 -0.15
CA SER A 198 -2.33 1.06 -1.33
C SER A 198 -3.32 2.18 -0.98
N LEU A 199 -3.54 3.06 -1.96
CA LEU A 199 -4.59 4.08 -1.94
C LEU A 199 -5.33 4.02 -3.28
N SER A 200 -6.61 3.65 -3.24
CA SER A 200 -7.48 3.66 -4.43
C SER A 200 -8.46 4.82 -4.40
N PHE A 201 -8.78 5.34 -5.57
CA PHE A 201 -9.77 6.41 -5.77
C PHE A 201 -10.32 6.38 -7.19
N ASN A 202 -11.51 6.98 -7.38
CA ASN A 202 -12.13 7.12 -8.68
C ASN A 202 -12.30 8.60 -9.01
N ILE A 203 -11.85 9.01 -10.21
CA ILE A 203 -12.07 10.36 -10.73
C ILE A 203 -13.28 10.29 -11.67
N PRO A 204 -14.40 10.93 -11.31
CA PRO A 204 -15.64 10.85 -12.10
C PRO A 204 -15.48 11.49 -13.47
N GLY A 205 -16.37 11.06 -14.38
CA GLY A 205 -16.49 11.53 -15.74
C GLY A 205 -16.95 12.98 -15.89
#